data_e6f58512bce26befd0506433b0702dad
#
_entry.id   e6f58512bce26befd0506433b0702dad
#
_cell.length_a   1.000
_cell.length_b   1.000
_cell.length_c   1.000
_cell.angle_alpha   90.00
_cell.angle_beta   90.00
_cell.angle_gamma   90.00
#
_symmetry.space_group_name_H-M   'P 1'
#
loop_
_entity.id
_entity.type
_entity.pdbx_description
1 polymer ?
#
loop_
_entity_poly.entity_id
_entity_poly.type
_entity_poly.pdbx_seq_one_letter_code
_entity_poly.pdbx_strand_id
1 'polypeptide(L)'
;MRQLKASGHTRLLTRSHAELDLTDARATAEFFAVEKPEHVFLAAAKVGGIHANNSHPADFIRDNLAIQTSVIRAAHEHGVRRLLFLGSSCIYPRLAPQPMKESSLLTGPLEPTNRAYALAKIAGIEMCWSFNRQYGTRYLCAMPTNLYGPGDNHDLANSHVIPALLRKFHEAKQRGDSKVTVWGTGTPRREFLYSDDMAGACVHLMSLPDATFDSLLGSDESVTGRFEPPLVNVGVGEDVTIRELAEMVREVVGFSGRITLDVSKPDGTPRKLLDVRLLTASGWRAATGLRTGLMAAYADFIAHERPQAAAWRPPPEGVKELGSGPSFPCEPAGLPSTPHHNS
;
A
#
# COMPACT_ATOMS: atom_id res chain seq x y z
N MET A 1 6.39 -11.14 8.30
CA MET A 1 7.13 -12.40 8.58
C MET A 1 8.31 -12.19 9.53
N ARG A 2 9.30 -11.29 9.24
CA ARG A 2 10.48 -11.06 10.11
C ARG A 2 10.07 -10.78 11.56
N GLN A 3 9.18 -9.83 11.79
CA GLN A 3 8.71 -9.44 13.13
C GLN A 3 7.98 -10.56 13.87
N LEU A 4 7.10 -11.31 13.20
CA LEU A 4 6.42 -12.47 13.81
C LEU A 4 7.42 -13.54 14.27
N LYS A 5 8.42 -13.86 13.44
CA LYS A 5 9.50 -14.80 13.82
C LYS A 5 10.31 -14.27 15.00
N ALA A 6 10.69 -12.98 14.98
CA ALA A 6 11.42 -12.36 16.09
C ALA A 6 10.62 -12.33 17.40
N SER A 7 9.29 -12.29 17.32
CA SER A 7 8.37 -12.37 18.47
C SER A 7 8.05 -13.82 18.90
N GLY A 8 8.75 -14.82 18.34
CA GLY A 8 8.63 -16.22 18.77
C GLY A 8 7.47 -17.00 18.13
N HIS A 9 6.77 -16.43 17.15
CA HIS A 9 5.72 -17.16 16.43
C HIS A 9 6.34 -18.17 15.45
N THR A 10 5.99 -19.44 15.58
CA THR A 10 6.55 -20.55 14.81
C THR A 10 5.60 -21.09 13.74
N ARG A 11 4.28 -21.06 13.98
CA ARG A 11 3.26 -21.51 13.02
C ARG A 11 2.77 -20.34 12.17
N LEU A 12 3.51 -20.02 11.12
CA LEU A 12 3.20 -18.92 10.22
C LEU A 12 2.70 -19.48 8.89
N LEU A 13 1.45 -19.17 8.56
CA LEU A 13 0.78 -19.61 7.33
C LEU A 13 0.86 -18.49 6.31
N THR A 14 1.50 -18.74 5.18
CA THR A 14 1.57 -17.84 4.03
C THR A 14 1.37 -18.60 2.75
N ARG A 15 0.78 -17.93 1.74
CA ARG A 15 0.67 -18.40 0.36
C ARG A 15 1.05 -17.27 -0.58
N SER A 16 1.69 -17.60 -1.66
CA SER A 16 1.83 -16.68 -2.78
C SER A 16 0.49 -16.53 -3.52
N HIS A 17 0.36 -15.49 -4.32
CA HIS A 17 -0.85 -15.31 -5.16
C HIS A 17 -1.09 -16.50 -6.10
N ALA A 18 -0.02 -17.13 -6.60
CA ALA A 18 -0.13 -18.31 -7.45
C ALA A 18 -0.64 -19.56 -6.71
N GLU A 19 -0.39 -19.67 -5.40
CA GLU A 19 -0.87 -20.78 -4.55
C GLU A 19 -2.29 -20.54 -4.02
N LEU A 20 -2.66 -19.28 -3.77
CA LEU A 20 -3.97 -18.90 -3.27
C LEU A 20 -4.35 -17.50 -3.77
N ASP A 21 -5.25 -17.44 -4.75
CA ASP A 21 -5.87 -16.21 -5.18
C ASP A 21 -7.00 -15.83 -4.20
N LEU A 22 -6.77 -14.81 -3.39
CA LEU A 22 -7.76 -14.34 -2.40
C LEU A 22 -9.00 -13.69 -3.03
N THR A 23 -9.03 -13.46 -4.34
CA THR A 23 -10.26 -13.05 -5.06
C THR A 23 -11.21 -14.23 -5.27
N ASP A 24 -10.71 -15.47 -5.21
CA ASP A 24 -11.51 -16.69 -5.21
C ASP A 24 -12.00 -16.99 -3.78
N ALA A 25 -13.28 -16.67 -3.54
CA ALA A 25 -13.91 -16.85 -2.24
C ALA A 25 -13.98 -18.33 -1.82
N ARG A 26 -14.11 -19.26 -2.78
CA ARG A 26 -14.16 -20.70 -2.48
C ARG A 26 -12.78 -21.22 -2.06
N ALA A 27 -11.75 -20.94 -2.83
CA ALA A 27 -10.39 -21.33 -2.50
C ALA A 27 -9.95 -20.72 -1.14
N THR A 28 -10.33 -19.46 -0.87
CA THR A 28 -10.07 -18.80 0.42
C THR A 28 -10.79 -19.53 1.57
N ALA A 29 -12.07 -19.88 1.43
CA ALA A 29 -12.80 -20.61 2.46
C ALA A 29 -12.23 -22.01 2.71
N GLU A 30 -11.86 -22.75 1.66
CA GLU A 30 -11.21 -24.06 1.76
C GLU A 30 -9.86 -23.96 2.51
N PHE A 31 -9.05 -22.94 2.24
CA PHE A 31 -7.81 -22.68 2.97
C PHE A 31 -8.07 -22.46 4.47
N PHE A 32 -9.03 -21.62 4.83
CA PHE A 32 -9.37 -21.36 6.23
C PHE A 32 -9.95 -22.60 6.95
N ALA A 33 -10.74 -23.42 6.25
CA ALA A 33 -11.30 -24.67 6.78
C ALA A 33 -10.19 -25.67 7.14
N VAL A 34 -9.16 -25.78 6.31
CA VAL A 34 -8.04 -26.71 6.48
C VAL A 34 -7.03 -26.20 7.52
N GLU A 35 -6.56 -24.96 7.33
CA GLU A 35 -5.46 -24.41 8.12
C GLU A 35 -5.89 -23.86 9.50
N LYS A 36 -7.15 -23.45 9.66
CA LYS A 36 -7.75 -22.93 10.89
C LYS A 36 -6.86 -21.88 11.59
N PRO A 37 -6.55 -20.76 10.94
CA PRO A 37 -5.72 -19.71 11.52
C PRO A 37 -6.44 -19.09 12.73
N GLU A 38 -5.73 -18.97 13.84
CA GLU A 38 -6.26 -18.29 15.05
C GLU A 38 -6.22 -16.77 14.90
N HIS A 39 -5.16 -16.24 14.23
CA HIS A 39 -4.95 -14.82 13.98
C HIS A 39 -4.68 -14.56 12.49
N VAL A 40 -5.24 -13.48 11.98
CA VAL A 40 -5.09 -13.10 10.57
C VAL A 40 -4.55 -11.68 10.45
N PHE A 41 -3.49 -11.51 9.66
CA PHE A 41 -3.00 -10.22 9.20
C PHE A 41 -3.33 -10.08 7.73
N LEU A 42 -4.37 -9.33 7.39
CA LEU A 42 -4.79 -9.11 6.02
C LEU A 42 -4.04 -7.92 5.43
N ALA A 43 -2.83 -8.20 4.96
CA ALA A 43 -1.97 -7.24 4.26
C ALA A 43 -2.12 -7.30 2.73
N ALA A 44 -2.76 -8.33 2.22
CA ALA A 44 -2.99 -8.52 0.79
C ALA A 44 -3.94 -7.46 0.25
N ALA A 45 -3.54 -6.86 -0.86
CA ALA A 45 -4.33 -5.90 -1.63
C ALA A 45 -3.71 -5.72 -3.03
N LYS A 46 -4.53 -5.30 -4.00
CA LYS A 46 -4.03 -4.70 -5.23
C LYS A 46 -3.60 -3.26 -4.91
N VAL A 47 -2.31 -2.99 -4.99
CA VAL A 47 -1.72 -1.69 -4.69
C VAL A 47 -0.95 -1.13 -5.88
N GLY A 48 -0.74 0.18 -5.91
CA GLY A 48 0.02 0.84 -6.98
C GLY A 48 0.10 2.34 -6.76
N GLY A 49 0.99 3.00 -7.51
CA GLY A 49 1.15 4.45 -7.50
C GLY A 49 -0.09 5.20 -8.04
N ILE A 50 -0.03 6.53 -8.04
CA ILE A 50 -1.11 7.40 -8.51
C ILE A 50 -1.50 7.08 -9.97
N HIS A 51 -0.51 6.87 -10.84
CA HIS A 51 -0.77 6.55 -12.25
C HIS A 51 -1.57 5.25 -12.40
N ALA A 52 -1.16 4.16 -11.77
CA ALA A 52 -1.85 2.88 -11.81
C ALA A 52 -3.29 2.98 -11.29
N ASN A 53 -3.50 3.64 -10.15
CA ASN A 53 -4.83 3.87 -9.58
C ASN A 53 -5.74 4.65 -10.52
N ASN A 54 -5.23 5.70 -11.16
CA ASN A 54 -6.01 6.55 -12.06
C ASN A 54 -6.30 5.87 -13.40
N SER A 55 -5.41 5.00 -13.88
CA SER A 55 -5.55 4.30 -15.17
C SER A 55 -6.41 3.04 -15.09
N HIS A 56 -6.46 2.36 -13.93
CA HIS A 56 -7.15 1.08 -13.75
C HIS A 56 -8.13 1.09 -12.55
N PRO A 57 -8.98 2.12 -12.38
CA PRO A 57 -9.80 2.26 -11.16
C PRO A 57 -10.76 1.10 -10.94
N ALA A 58 -11.30 0.50 -12.01
CA ALA A 58 -12.20 -0.64 -11.92
C ALA A 58 -11.52 -1.88 -11.33
N ASP A 59 -10.29 -2.16 -11.75
CA ASP A 59 -9.53 -3.29 -11.21
C ASP A 59 -9.18 -3.08 -9.74
N PHE A 60 -8.77 -1.86 -9.36
CA PHE A 60 -8.44 -1.55 -7.97
C PHE A 60 -9.63 -1.72 -7.02
N ILE A 61 -10.81 -1.24 -7.40
CA ILE A 61 -12.00 -1.41 -6.54
C ILE A 61 -12.47 -2.86 -6.53
N ARG A 62 -12.58 -3.52 -7.68
CA ARG A 62 -13.06 -4.90 -7.82
C ARG A 62 -12.20 -5.88 -7.02
N ASP A 63 -10.88 -5.88 -7.28
CA ASP A 63 -9.98 -6.87 -6.71
C ASP A 63 -9.83 -6.68 -5.20
N ASN A 64 -9.74 -5.44 -4.72
CA ASN A 64 -9.67 -5.18 -3.28
C ASN A 64 -10.96 -5.54 -2.55
N LEU A 65 -12.15 -5.26 -3.13
CA LEU A 65 -13.43 -5.70 -2.56
C LEU A 65 -13.52 -7.22 -2.52
N ALA A 66 -13.11 -7.92 -3.58
CA ALA A 66 -13.12 -9.38 -3.63
C ALA A 66 -12.22 -9.98 -2.54
N ILE A 67 -10.94 -9.55 -2.46
CA ILE A 67 -9.96 -10.02 -1.48
C ILE A 67 -10.49 -9.85 -0.04
N GLN A 68 -10.89 -8.63 0.33
CA GLN A 68 -11.30 -8.36 1.71
C GLN A 68 -12.61 -9.06 2.08
N THR A 69 -13.56 -9.16 1.15
CA THR A 69 -14.83 -9.87 1.38
C THR A 69 -14.58 -11.36 1.60
N SER A 70 -13.76 -11.99 0.76
CA SER A 70 -13.44 -13.41 0.88
C SER A 70 -12.75 -13.72 2.20
N VAL A 71 -11.75 -12.93 2.59
CA VAL A 71 -10.96 -13.17 3.80
C VAL A 71 -11.74 -12.86 5.08
N ILE A 72 -12.43 -11.71 5.16
CA ILE A 72 -13.19 -11.33 6.37
C ILE A 72 -14.33 -12.32 6.62
N ARG A 73 -15.04 -12.74 5.55
CA ARG A 73 -16.07 -13.76 5.64
C ARG A 73 -15.50 -15.10 6.11
N ALA A 74 -14.46 -15.61 5.46
CA ALA A 74 -13.83 -16.87 5.83
C ALA A 74 -13.28 -16.84 7.28
N ALA A 75 -12.71 -15.71 7.70
CA ALA A 75 -12.25 -15.52 9.06
C ALA A 75 -13.40 -15.69 10.09
N HIS A 76 -14.57 -15.14 9.79
CA HIS A 76 -15.75 -15.31 10.64
C HIS A 76 -16.27 -16.74 10.64
N GLU A 77 -16.48 -17.34 9.46
CA GLU A 77 -17.02 -18.70 9.29
C GLU A 77 -16.15 -19.78 9.95
N HIS A 78 -14.84 -19.52 10.06
CA HIS A 78 -13.88 -20.47 10.66
C HIS A 78 -13.31 -20.05 12.02
N GLY A 79 -13.95 -19.10 12.71
CA GLY A 79 -13.69 -18.79 14.11
C GLY A 79 -12.33 -18.13 14.38
N VAL A 80 -11.83 -17.29 13.45
CA VAL A 80 -10.63 -16.48 13.69
C VAL A 80 -10.82 -15.57 14.91
N ARG A 81 -9.90 -15.68 15.87
CA ARG A 81 -9.99 -14.95 17.15
C ARG A 81 -9.75 -13.45 16.97
N ARG A 82 -8.71 -13.07 16.20
CA ARG A 82 -8.39 -11.67 15.89
C ARG A 82 -8.00 -11.53 14.43
N LEU A 83 -8.48 -10.49 13.78
CA LEU A 83 -8.08 -10.10 12.44
C LEU A 83 -7.59 -8.66 12.45
N LEU A 84 -6.45 -8.40 11.81
CA LEU A 84 -5.94 -7.07 11.53
C LEU A 84 -6.03 -6.80 10.03
N PHE A 85 -6.90 -5.86 9.65
CA PHE A 85 -7.05 -5.40 8.26
C PHE A 85 -6.13 -4.20 8.02
N LEU A 86 -5.25 -4.27 7.01
CA LEU A 86 -4.44 -3.14 6.61
C LEU A 86 -5.20 -2.24 5.63
N GLY A 87 -5.49 -1.04 6.09
CA GLY A 87 -6.06 0.02 5.28
C GLY A 87 -4.98 0.86 4.57
N SER A 88 -5.28 2.13 4.34
CA SER A 88 -4.36 3.11 3.76
C SER A 88 -4.82 4.52 4.13
N SER A 89 -3.91 5.44 4.38
CA SER A 89 -4.23 6.85 4.69
C SER A 89 -4.99 7.60 3.58
N CYS A 90 -5.17 6.99 2.40
CA CYS A 90 -6.01 7.54 1.33
C CYS A 90 -7.52 7.52 1.63
N ILE A 91 -7.95 6.80 2.68
CA ILE A 91 -9.36 6.80 3.14
C ILE A 91 -9.81 8.14 3.71
N TYR A 92 -8.86 8.96 4.15
CA TYR A 92 -9.18 10.27 4.72
C TYR A 92 -9.50 11.30 3.63
N PRO A 93 -10.37 12.26 3.92
CA PRO A 93 -10.67 13.35 3.01
C PRO A 93 -9.40 14.07 2.54
N ARG A 94 -9.39 14.48 1.26
CA ARG A 94 -8.26 15.20 0.65
C ARG A 94 -7.79 16.40 1.48
N LEU A 95 -8.73 17.11 2.07
CA LEU A 95 -8.51 18.33 2.86
C LEU A 95 -8.82 18.11 4.34
N ALA A 96 -8.65 16.90 4.86
CA ALA A 96 -8.83 16.63 6.28
C ALA A 96 -7.90 17.51 7.13
N PRO A 97 -8.39 17.99 8.31
CA PRO A 97 -7.53 18.67 9.28
C PRO A 97 -6.29 17.84 9.64
N GLN A 98 -5.17 18.52 9.84
CA GLN A 98 -3.88 17.88 10.14
C GLN A 98 -3.46 18.12 11.60
N PRO A 99 -2.97 17.10 12.31
CA PRO A 99 -2.86 15.70 11.91
C PRO A 99 -4.21 15.01 11.79
N MET A 100 -4.34 14.06 10.83
CA MET A 100 -5.59 13.35 10.55
C MET A 100 -5.90 12.35 11.66
N LYS A 101 -7.06 12.51 12.27
CA LYS A 101 -7.59 11.58 13.29
C LYS A 101 -8.40 10.45 12.64
N GLU A 102 -8.56 9.35 13.34
CA GLU A 102 -9.39 8.23 12.91
C GLU A 102 -10.85 8.66 12.65
N SER A 103 -11.37 9.58 13.46
CA SER A 103 -12.72 10.18 13.30
C SER A 103 -12.85 11.10 12.05
N SER A 104 -11.76 11.35 11.32
CA SER A 104 -11.84 12.08 10.03
C SER A 104 -12.32 11.18 8.87
N LEU A 105 -12.50 9.90 9.10
CA LEU A 105 -13.07 8.99 8.11
C LEU A 105 -14.47 9.46 7.69
N LEU A 106 -14.75 9.48 6.37
CA LEU A 106 -16.05 9.87 5.77
C LEU A 106 -16.51 11.33 6.02
N THR A 107 -15.65 12.22 6.51
CA THR A 107 -16.03 13.62 6.81
C THR A 107 -15.91 14.56 5.61
N GLY A 108 -15.50 14.08 4.43
CA GLY A 108 -15.38 14.91 3.23
C GLY A 108 -14.93 14.14 1.98
N PRO A 109 -14.76 14.86 0.85
CA PRO A 109 -14.39 14.24 -0.43
C PRO A 109 -12.99 13.62 -0.41
N LEU A 110 -12.87 12.43 -1.01
CA LEU A 110 -11.61 11.71 -1.21
C LEU A 110 -10.76 12.33 -2.33
N GLU A 111 -9.48 11.98 -2.36
CA GLU A 111 -8.59 12.31 -3.47
C GLU A 111 -9.07 11.62 -4.76
N PRO A 112 -9.38 12.36 -5.84
CA PRO A 112 -9.97 11.78 -7.05
C PRO A 112 -9.12 10.69 -7.71
N THR A 113 -7.78 10.83 -7.70
CA THR A 113 -6.86 9.96 -8.44
C THR A 113 -6.77 8.54 -7.88
N ASN A 114 -7.15 8.33 -6.61
CA ASN A 114 -7.15 7.01 -5.97
C ASN A 114 -8.47 6.68 -5.25
N ARG A 115 -9.56 7.38 -5.62
CA ARG A 115 -10.87 7.24 -4.97
C ARG A 115 -11.40 5.80 -4.98
N ALA A 116 -11.22 5.07 -6.08
CA ALA A 116 -11.68 3.69 -6.22
C ALA A 116 -11.02 2.76 -5.18
N TYR A 117 -9.70 2.87 -5.03
CA TYR A 117 -8.94 2.14 -4.00
C TYR A 117 -9.34 2.56 -2.58
N ALA A 118 -9.46 3.87 -2.35
CA ALA A 118 -9.87 4.40 -1.05
C ALA A 118 -11.25 3.90 -0.63
N LEU A 119 -12.23 3.91 -1.54
CA LEU A 119 -13.58 3.37 -1.29
C LEU A 119 -13.55 1.87 -0.96
N ALA A 120 -12.74 1.07 -1.68
CA ALA A 120 -12.58 -0.33 -1.34
C ALA A 120 -12.04 -0.51 0.09
N LYS A 121 -11.01 0.27 0.49
CA LYS A 121 -10.46 0.21 1.84
C LYS A 121 -11.44 0.69 2.91
N ILE A 122 -12.25 1.73 2.64
CA ILE A 122 -13.34 2.17 3.53
C ILE A 122 -14.36 1.05 3.71
N ALA A 123 -14.78 0.39 2.63
CA ALA A 123 -15.70 -0.74 2.71
C ALA A 123 -15.13 -1.90 3.56
N GLY A 124 -13.81 -2.15 3.52
CA GLY A 124 -13.18 -3.16 4.37
C GLY A 124 -13.20 -2.79 5.86
N ILE A 125 -13.01 -1.52 6.19
CA ILE A 125 -13.14 -1.02 7.57
C ILE A 125 -14.58 -1.19 8.06
N GLU A 126 -15.55 -0.79 7.23
CA GLU A 126 -16.97 -0.93 7.54
C GLU A 126 -17.39 -2.39 7.70
N MET A 127 -16.85 -3.30 6.88
CA MET A 127 -17.06 -4.74 7.07
C MET A 127 -16.53 -5.21 8.42
N CYS A 128 -15.29 -4.89 8.79
CA CYS A 128 -14.73 -5.25 10.10
C CYS A 128 -15.63 -4.73 11.23
N TRP A 129 -16.08 -3.48 11.16
CA TRP A 129 -16.95 -2.89 12.16
C TRP A 129 -18.33 -3.54 12.23
N SER A 130 -18.95 -3.78 11.07
CA SER A 130 -20.26 -4.47 10.99
C SER A 130 -20.19 -5.89 11.57
N PHE A 131 -19.12 -6.64 11.25
CA PHE A 131 -18.91 -7.98 11.79
C PHE A 131 -18.70 -7.95 13.31
N ASN A 132 -17.93 -6.99 13.84
CA ASN A 132 -17.76 -6.81 15.28
C ASN A 132 -19.09 -6.56 15.98
N ARG A 133 -19.93 -5.67 15.44
CA ARG A 133 -21.24 -5.32 16.03
C ARG A 133 -22.26 -6.44 15.94
N GLN A 134 -22.30 -7.15 14.82
CA GLN A 134 -23.34 -8.16 14.56
C GLN A 134 -22.99 -9.52 15.18
N TYR A 135 -21.71 -9.90 15.13
CA TYR A 135 -21.27 -11.25 15.48
C TYR A 135 -20.31 -11.30 16.67
N GLY A 136 -19.94 -10.15 17.24
CA GLY A 136 -18.98 -10.08 18.34
C GLY A 136 -17.56 -10.49 17.91
N THR A 137 -17.21 -10.34 16.63
CA THR A 137 -15.84 -10.62 16.16
C THR A 137 -14.87 -9.57 16.70
N ARG A 138 -13.57 -9.86 16.60
CA ARG A 138 -12.50 -8.98 17.10
C ARG A 138 -11.58 -8.58 15.93
N TYR A 139 -12.10 -7.73 15.04
CA TYR A 139 -11.45 -7.29 13.81
C TYR A 139 -11.07 -5.83 13.94
N LEU A 140 -9.76 -5.55 13.91
CA LEU A 140 -9.17 -4.22 14.02
C LEU A 140 -8.60 -3.79 12.67
N CYS A 141 -8.62 -2.50 12.39
CA CYS A 141 -8.05 -1.92 11.19
C CYS A 141 -6.82 -1.06 11.54
N ALA A 142 -5.71 -1.29 10.88
CA ALA A 142 -4.50 -0.47 11.01
C ALA A 142 -4.34 0.41 9.77
N MET A 143 -4.14 1.71 9.98
CA MET A 143 -4.07 2.70 8.94
C MET A 143 -2.64 3.23 8.79
N PRO A 144 -1.81 2.63 7.92
CA PRO A 144 -0.44 3.08 7.74
C PRO A 144 -0.35 4.41 7.01
N THR A 145 0.67 5.19 7.39
CA THR A 145 1.20 6.27 6.56
C THR A 145 1.98 5.73 5.37
N ASN A 146 2.78 6.57 4.66
CA ASN A 146 3.58 6.08 3.54
C ASN A 146 4.69 5.15 4.04
N LEU A 147 4.67 3.92 3.56
CA LEU A 147 5.65 2.90 3.91
C LEU A 147 6.84 2.93 2.95
N TYR A 148 8.00 2.54 3.46
CA TYR A 148 9.23 2.35 2.70
C TYR A 148 10.14 1.35 3.40
N GLY A 149 11.04 0.70 2.68
CA GLY A 149 12.00 -0.23 3.29
C GLY A 149 12.55 -1.27 2.32
N PRO A 150 13.24 -2.31 2.83
CA PRO A 150 13.75 -3.41 2.03
C PRO A 150 12.64 -4.15 1.28
N GLY A 151 12.93 -4.51 0.02
CA GLY A 151 11.99 -5.21 -0.86
C GLY A 151 10.94 -4.30 -1.49
N ASP A 152 11.12 -2.97 -1.46
CA ASP A 152 10.21 -2.03 -2.10
C ASP A 152 10.29 -2.09 -3.62
N ASN A 153 9.27 -1.55 -4.30
CA ASN A 153 9.22 -1.47 -5.76
C ASN A 153 9.95 -0.21 -6.24
N HIS A 154 11.05 -0.38 -6.97
CA HIS A 154 11.85 0.72 -7.53
C HIS A 154 11.53 1.05 -9.00
N ASP A 155 10.44 0.51 -9.58
CA ASP A 155 10.00 0.86 -10.93
C ASP A 155 9.58 2.33 -11.02
N LEU A 156 10.23 3.12 -11.90
CA LEU A 156 10.02 4.57 -11.95
C LEU A 156 8.60 4.99 -12.39
N ALA A 157 7.85 4.12 -13.05
CA ALA A 157 6.49 4.40 -13.48
C ALA A 157 5.45 4.12 -12.37
N ASN A 158 5.74 3.14 -11.50
CA ASN A 158 4.75 2.59 -10.57
C ASN A 158 5.15 2.69 -9.09
N SER A 159 6.38 3.11 -8.78
CA SER A 159 6.89 3.19 -7.42
C SER A 159 6.37 4.41 -6.64
N HIS A 160 6.49 4.32 -5.32
CA HIS A 160 6.29 5.45 -4.41
C HIS A 160 7.53 6.39 -4.42
N VAL A 161 7.39 7.54 -3.74
CA VAL A 161 8.37 8.63 -3.81
C VAL A 161 9.76 8.24 -3.32
N ILE A 162 9.89 7.51 -2.22
CA ILE A 162 11.20 7.11 -1.67
C ILE A 162 11.94 6.16 -2.62
N PRO A 163 11.38 5.00 -3.03
CA PRO A 163 12.09 4.11 -3.95
C PRO A 163 12.37 4.77 -5.31
N ALA A 164 11.48 5.66 -5.82
CA ALA A 164 11.76 6.43 -7.03
C ALA A 164 12.95 7.38 -6.87
N LEU A 165 13.05 8.08 -5.74
CA LEU A 165 14.18 8.98 -5.47
C LEU A 165 15.48 8.21 -5.29
N LEU A 166 15.49 7.12 -4.51
CA LEU A 166 16.67 6.27 -4.32
C LEU A 166 17.23 5.82 -5.67
N ARG A 167 16.39 5.30 -6.56
CA ARG A 167 16.78 4.86 -7.88
C ARG A 167 17.28 6.03 -8.74
N LYS A 168 16.54 7.13 -8.82
CA LYS A 168 16.94 8.31 -9.62
C LYS A 168 18.30 8.86 -9.21
N PHE A 169 18.55 9.01 -7.90
CA PHE A 169 19.83 9.51 -7.42
C PHE A 169 20.96 8.51 -7.64
N HIS A 170 20.67 7.21 -7.47
CA HIS A 170 21.65 6.15 -7.72
C HIS A 170 22.09 6.12 -9.19
N GLU A 171 21.14 6.07 -10.12
CA GLU A 171 21.43 6.08 -11.57
C GLU A 171 22.15 7.35 -12.01
N ALA A 172 21.74 8.53 -11.49
CA ALA A 172 22.42 9.80 -11.77
C ALA A 172 23.87 9.82 -11.25
N LYS A 173 24.11 9.23 -10.06
CA LYS A 173 25.47 9.06 -9.52
C LYS A 173 26.32 8.17 -10.42
N GLN A 174 25.77 7.05 -10.88
CA GLN A 174 26.47 6.12 -11.78
C GLN A 174 26.83 6.76 -13.13
N ARG A 175 25.94 7.59 -13.67
CA ARG A 175 26.19 8.32 -14.94
C ARG A 175 27.08 9.55 -14.80
N GLY A 176 27.38 9.99 -13.56
CA GLY A 176 28.10 11.25 -13.33
C GLY A 176 27.28 12.51 -13.65
N ASP A 177 25.94 12.43 -13.56
CA ASP A 177 25.04 13.54 -13.87
C ASP A 177 25.29 14.72 -12.91
N SER A 178 25.20 15.96 -13.43
CA SER A 178 25.36 17.18 -12.63
C SER A 178 24.10 17.57 -11.82
N LYS A 179 22.94 16.96 -12.11
CA LYS A 179 21.65 17.28 -11.51
C LYS A 179 20.68 16.10 -11.52
N VAL A 180 19.77 16.09 -10.51
CA VAL A 180 18.56 15.25 -10.49
C VAL A 180 17.35 16.15 -10.42
N THR A 181 16.32 15.85 -11.22
CA THR A 181 15.07 16.62 -11.24
C THR A 181 14.00 15.92 -10.39
N VAL A 182 13.47 16.64 -9.41
CA VAL A 182 12.33 16.24 -8.56
C VAL A 182 11.09 16.97 -9.04
N TRP A 183 9.98 16.25 -9.17
CA TRP A 183 8.72 16.81 -9.66
C TRP A 183 8.04 17.70 -8.61
N GLY A 184 7.36 18.76 -9.07
CA GLY A 184 6.62 19.70 -8.25
C GLY A 184 7.49 20.77 -7.60
N THR A 185 6.92 21.49 -6.65
CA THR A 185 7.59 22.58 -5.89
C THR A 185 8.51 22.06 -4.79
N GLY A 186 8.36 20.78 -4.39
CA GLY A 186 9.03 20.20 -3.25
C GLY A 186 8.47 20.62 -1.88
N THR A 187 7.42 21.45 -1.85
CA THR A 187 6.80 21.93 -0.60
C THR A 187 5.81 20.95 0.06
N PRO A 188 5.12 20.03 -0.65
CA PRO A 188 4.24 19.08 0.01
C PRO A 188 4.95 18.29 1.11
N ARG A 189 4.22 18.07 2.22
CA ARG A 189 4.74 17.37 3.39
C ARG A 189 4.17 15.96 3.48
N ARG A 190 5.03 15.00 3.82
CA ARG A 190 4.69 13.58 3.95
C ARG A 190 5.33 12.98 5.19
N GLU A 191 4.57 12.12 5.80
CA GLU A 191 5.02 11.23 6.85
C GLU A 191 5.47 9.90 6.22
N PHE A 192 6.57 9.32 6.73
CA PHE A 192 7.13 8.06 6.26
C PHE A 192 7.42 7.13 7.42
N LEU A 193 6.97 5.88 7.30
CA LEU A 193 7.20 4.84 8.30
C LEU A 193 7.98 3.68 7.69
N TYR A 194 9.01 3.24 8.38
CA TYR A 194 9.81 2.08 7.98
C TYR A 194 8.98 0.79 8.04
N SER A 195 9.11 -0.08 7.03
CA SER A 195 8.25 -1.26 6.87
C SER A 195 8.34 -2.25 8.03
N ASP A 196 9.51 -2.41 8.66
CA ASP A 196 9.66 -3.28 9.82
C ASP A 196 9.03 -2.66 11.08
N ASP A 197 9.02 -1.34 11.23
CA ASP A 197 8.26 -0.66 12.29
C ASP A 197 6.75 -0.84 12.08
N MET A 198 6.25 -0.72 10.84
CA MET A 198 4.85 -1.06 10.55
C MET A 198 4.51 -2.50 10.94
N ALA A 199 5.38 -3.44 10.60
CA ALA A 199 5.19 -4.84 10.98
C ALA A 199 5.23 -5.00 12.51
N GLY A 200 6.11 -4.28 13.21
CA GLY A 200 6.17 -4.23 14.68
C GLY A 200 4.88 -3.69 15.29
N ALA A 201 4.32 -2.61 14.74
CA ALA A 201 3.02 -2.07 15.15
C ALA A 201 1.89 -3.09 14.99
N CYS A 202 1.85 -3.79 13.84
CA CYS A 202 0.86 -4.84 13.60
C CYS A 202 0.96 -5.97 14.63
N VAL A 203 2.16 -6.45 14.93
CA VAL A 203 2.37 -7.50 15.93
C VAL A 203 2.00 -6.99 17.32
N HIS A 204 2.41 -5.77 17.69
CA HIS A 204 2.03 -5.14 18.95
C HIS A 204 0.51 -5.08 19.14
N LEU A 205 -0.21 -4.51 18.17
CA LEU A 205 -1.68 -4.39 18.22
C LEU A 205 -2.34 -5.77 18.40
N MET A 206 -1.90 -6.77 17.65
CA MET A 206 -2.47 -8.12 17.73
C MET A 206 -2.07 -8.88 19.01
N SER A 207 -1.06 -8.43 19.74
CA SER A 207 -0.58 -9.01 21.00
C SER A 207 -1.09 -8.28 22.25
N LEU A 208 -1.87 -7.21 22.08
CA LEU A 208 -2.44 -6.47 23.21
C LEU A 208 -3.30 -7.38 24.13
N PRO A 209 -3.31 -7.15 25.44
CA PRO A 209 -4.28 -7.78 26.34
C PRO A 209 -5.71 -7.59 25.85
N ASP A 210 -6.58 -8.57 26.09
CA ASP A 210 -7.94 -8.58 25.53
C ASP A 210 -8.70 -7.28 25.82
N ALA A 211 -8.67 -6.78 27.04
CA ALA A 211 -9.38 -5.54 27.41
C ALA A 211 -8.86 -4.31 26.66
N THR A 212 -7.54 -4.21 26.43
CA THR A 212 -6.94 -3.10 25.67
C THR A 212 -7.27 -3.23 24.18
N PHE A 213 -7.19 -4.45 23.63
CA PHE A 213 -7.57 -4.70 22.23
C PHE A 213 -9.05 -4.35 22.00
N ASP A 214 -9.94 -4.79 22.89
CA ASP A 214 -11.37 -4.56 22.77
C ASP A 214 -11.73 -3.07 22.85
N SER A 215 -10.98 -2.26 23.61
CA SER A 215 -11.16 -0.79 23.63
C SER A 215 -10.82 -0.11 22.30
N LEU A 216 -10.12 -0.79 21.38
CA LEU A 216 -9.79 -0.28 20.04
C LEU A 216 -10.78 -0.73 18.96
N LEU A 217 -11.74 -1.60 19.28
CA LEU A 217 -12.68 -2.15 18.29
C LEU A 217 -13.78 -1.18 17.87
N GLY A 218 -13.71 0.05 18.37
CA GLY A 218 -14.70 1.08 18.12
C GLY A 218 -15.96 0.93 18.98
N SER A 219 -16.85 1.88 18.87
CA SER A 219 -18.12 1.91 19.61
C SER A 219 -19.30 2.04 18.67
N ASP A 220 -20.47 1.61 19.13
CA ASP A 220 -21.72 1.84 18.37
C ASP A 220 -22.11 3.31 18.48
N GLU A 221 -22.16 4.01 17.34
CA GLU A 221 -22.55 5.40 17.26
C GLU A 221 -23.95 5.63 17.84
N SER A 222 -24.87 4.66 17.69
CA SER A 222 -26.23 4.73 18.24
C SER A 222 -26.24 4.75 19.76
N VAL A 223 -25.19 4.19 20.40
CA VAL A 223 -25.05 4.13 21.86
C VAL A 223 -24.24 5.30 22.39
N THR A 224 -23.12 5.64 21.72
CA THR A 224 -22.18 6.66 22.21
C THR A 224 -22.41 8.05 21.62
N GLY A 225 -23.15 8.15 20.52
CA GLY A 225 -23.32 9.39 19.75
C GLY A 225 -22.04 9.84 19.04
N ARG A 226 -21.05 8.95 18.92
CA ARG A 226 -19.75 9.24 18.29
C ARG A 226 -19.40 8.20 17.23
N PHE A 227 -18.88 8.67 16.12
CA PHE A 227 -18.32 7.81 15.08
C PHE A 227 -16.91 7.37 15.49
N GLU A 228 -16.80 6.14 15.99
CA GLU A 228 -15.54 5.55 16.46
C GLU A 228 -15.33 4.19 15.77
N PRO A 229 -14.80 4.16 14.53
CA PRO A 229 -14.57 2.90 13.82
C PRO A 229 -13.42 2.10 14.47
N PRO A 230 -13.36 0.76 14.27
CA PRO A 230 -12.27 -0.08 14.76
C PRO A 230 -10.97 0.18 13.99
N LEU A 231 -10.41 1.36 14.16
CA LEU A 231 -9.35 1.93 13.33
C LEU A 231 -8.27 2.56 14.20
N VAL A 232 -7.00 2.23 13.90
CA VAL A 232 -5.82 2.82 14.55
C VAL A 232 -4.86 3.34 13.50
N ASN A 233 -4.52 4.61 13.56
CA ASN A 233 -3.49 5.22 12.73
C ASN A 233 -2.09 4.71 13.13
N VAL A 234 -1.31 4.28 12.14
CA VAL A 234 0.04 3.77 12.33
C VAL A 234 1.03 4.64 11.56
N GLY A 235 1.78 5.45 12.29
CA GLY A 235 2.72 6.41 11.75
C GLY A 235 3.81 6.77 12.76
N VAL A 236 4.60 7.77 12.42
CA VAL A 236 5.69 8.32 13.24
C VAL A 236 5.21 9.54 14.03
N GLY A 237 4.21 10.27 13.51
CA GLY A 237 3.73 11.52 14.06
C GLY A 237 4.55 12.75 13.63
N GLU A 238 5.45 12.58 12.66
CA GLU A 238 6.31 13.64 12.12
C GLU A 238 6.30 13.58 10.59
N ASP A 239 6.41 14.73 9.94
CA ASP A 239 6.46 14.82 8.48
C ASP A 239 7.65 15.66 7.99
N VAL A 240 8.07 15.41 6.76
CA VAL A 240 9.10 16.19 6.06
C VAL A 240 8.55 16.68 4.72
N THR A 241 9.11 17.77 4.20
CA THR A 241 8.84 18.21 2.82
C THR A 241 9.48 17.25 1.82
N ILE A 242 8.95 17.19 0.61
CA ILE A 242 9.56 16.41 -0.48
C ILE A 242 10.97 16.93 -0.80
N ARG A 243 11.24 18.22 -0.63
CA ARG A 243 12.58 18.80 -0.78
C ARG A 243 13.54 18.27 0.29
N GLU A 244 13.17 18.31 1.58
CA GLU A 244 13.98 17.79 2.69
C GLU A 244 14.25 16.27 2.49
N LEU A 245 13.24 15.52 2.08
CA LEU A 245 13.40 14.11 1.73
C LEU A 245 14.43 13.92 0.60
N ALA A 246 14.32 14.68 -0.49
CA ALA A 246 15.22 14.57 -1.63
C ALA A 246 16.66 14.89 -1.25
N GLU A 247 16.90 15.91 -0.41
CA GLU A 247 18.22 16.22 0.13
C GLU A 247 18.77 15.07 1.00
N MET A 248 17.94 14.49 1.86
CA MET A 248 18.34 13.34 2.69
C MET A 248 18.69 12.13 1.83
N VAL A 249 17.90 11.84 0.78
CA VAL A 249 18.19 10.75 -0.18
C VAL A 249 19.48 11.04 -0.95
N ARG A 250 19.69 12.27 -1.41
CA ARG A 250 20.93 12.70 -2.06
C ARG A 250 22.15 12.37 -1.21
N GLU A 251 22.11 12.72 0.09
CA GLU A 251 23.18 12.45 1.04
C GLU A 251 23.38 10.94 1.26
N VAL A 252 22.31 10.18 1.48
CA VAL A 252 22.37 8.72 1.70
C VAL A 252 22.97 7.99 0.50
N VAL A 253 22.58 8.39 -0.73
CA VAL A 253 23.13 7.83 -1.98
C VAL A 253 24.58 8.30 -2.21
N GLY A 254 24.96 9.46 -1.66
CA GLY A 254 26.25 10.12 -1.91
C GLY A 254 26.33 10.70 -3.33
N PHE A 255 25.24 11.31 -3.80
CA PHE A 255 25.21 12.03 -5.08
C PHE A 255 25.72 13.46 -4.89
N SER A 256 26.75 13.86 -5.66
CA SER A 256 27.42 15.16 -5.53
C SER A 256 26.76 16.29 -6.33
N GLY A 257 25.86 15.93 -7.27
CA GLY A 257 25.17 16.92 -8.11
C GLY A 257 24.08 17.69 -7.35
N ARG A 258 23.46 18.64 -8.05
CA ARG A 258 22.39 19.49 -7.50
C ARG A 258 21.00 18.88 -7.69
N ILE A 259 20.06 19.24 -6.82
CA ILE A 259 18.63 18.99 -7.01
C ILE A 259 18.00 20.16 -7.77
N THR A 260 17.19 19.86 -8.76
CA THR A 260 16.35 20.82 -9.49
C THR A 260 14.88 20.44 -9.33
N LEU A 261 13.98 21.41 -9.32
CA LEU A 261 12.55 21.18 -9.20
C LEU A 261 11.88 21.41 -10.54
N ASP A 262 10.99 20.51 -10.94
CA ASP A 262 10.13 20.66 -12.13
C ASP A 262 8.73 21.07 -11.69
N VAL A 263 8.52 22.37 -11.58
CA VAL A 263 7.24 22.97 -11.17
C VAL A 263 6.14 22.86 -12.25
N SER A 264 6.45 22.35 -13.45
CA SER A 264 5.44 22.05 -14.47
C SER A 264 4.63 20.79 -14.11
N LYS A 265 5.16 19.97 -13.20
CA LYS A 265 4.47 18.78 -12.66
C LYS A 265 3.63 19.17 -11.45
N PRO A 266 2.41 18.61 -11.32
CA PRO A 266 1.53 18.95 -10.22
C PRO A 266 2.11 18.47 -8.88
N ASP A 267 1.92 19.29 -7.86
CA ASP A 267 2.05 18.84 -6.47
C ASP A 267 0.85 17.92 -6.10
N GLY A 268 1.10 16.93 -5.26
CA GLY A 268 0.03 16.17 -4.64
C GLY A 268 -0.64 16.95 -3.48
N THR A 269 -1.42 16.26 -2.66
CA THR A 269 -2.03 16.82 -1.44
C THR A 269 -0.98 17.58 -0.61
N PRO A 270 -1.27 18.81 -0.11
CA PRO A 270 -0.26 19.65 0.54
C PRO A 270 0.40 19.00 1.76
N ARG A 271 -0.38 18.32 2.60
CA ARG A 271 0.12 17.63 3.79
C ARG A 271 -0.63 16.32 4.04
N LYS A 272 0.10 15.29 4.48
CA LYS A 272 -0.47 14.04 5.02
C LYS A 272 0.32 13.65 6.26
N LEU A 273 -0.26 13.88 7.42
CA LEU A 273 0.28 13.51 8.73
C LEU A 273 -0.83 12.82 9.53
N LEU A 274 -0.55 11.68 10.12
CA LEU A 274 -1.51 10.95 10.95
C LEU A 274 -1.43 11.39 12.42
N ASP A 275 -2.56 11.42 13.09
CA ASP A 275 -2.62 11.49 14.54
C ASP A 275 -2.40 10.08 15.09
N VAL A 276 -1.28 9.86 15.76
CA VAL A 276 -0.85 8.55 16.25
C VAL A 276 -1.09 8.33 17.75
N ARG A 277 -1.94 9.18 18.37
CA ARG A 277 -2.14 9.15 19.83
C ARG A 277 -2.74 7.84 20.33
N LEU A 278 -3.66 7.21 19.60
CA LEU A 278 -4.22 5.90 20.00
C LEU A 278 -3.15 4.83 20.03
N LEU A 279 -2.31 4.75 18.98
CA LEU A 279 -1.20 3.80 18.93
C LEU A 279 -0.18 4.06 20.05
N THR A 280 0.18 5.33 20.28
CA THR A 280 1.10 5.72 21.35
C THR A 280 0.54 5.37 22.73
N ALA A 281 -0.75 5.59 22.96
CA ALA A 281 -1.41 5.23 24.22
C ALA A 281 -1.45 3.70 24.44
N SER A 282 -1.44 2.89 23.37
CA SER A 282 -1.31 1.44 23.48
C SER A 282 0.09 0.95 23.87
N GLY A 283 1.08 1.87 23.93
CA GLY A 283 2.45 1.58 24.33
C GLY A 283 3.44 1.37 23.17
N TRP A 284 3.07 1.69 21.94
CA TRP A 284 3.95 1.53 20.78
C TRP A 284 4.39 2.87 20.15
N ARG A 285 5.64 2.90 19.70
CA ARG A 285 6.22 4.01 18.90
C ARG A 285 7.17 3.43 17.84
N ALA A 286 7.28 4.12 16.70
CA ALA A 286 8.29 3.81 15.70
C ALA A 286 9.70 3.96 16.29
N ALA A 287 10.57 3.01 16.00
CA ALA A 287 11.95 2.97 16.50
C ALA A 287 12.96 3.44 15.45
N THR A 288 12.64 3.38 14.16
CA THR A 288 13.55 3.64 13.04
C THR A 288 13.41 5.06 12.55
N GLY A 289 14.42 5.92 12.81
CA GLY A 289 14.45 7.26 12.24
C GLY A 289 14.57 7.24 10.71
N LEU A 290 14.02 8.26 10.03
CA LEU A 290 13.93 8.31 8.56
C LEU A 290 15.28 8.10 7.87
N ARG A 291 16.35 8.77 8.31
CA ARG A 291 17.70 8.62 7.73
C ARG A 291 18.21 7.18 7.84
N THR A 292 18.06 6.55 9.01
CA THR A 292 18.49 5.16 9.23
C THR A 292 17.73 4.20 8.34
N GLY A 293 16.41 4.36 8.22
CA GLY A 293 15.58 3.56 7.33
C GLY A 293 15.92 3.75 5.85
N LEU A 294 16.24 5.00 5.42
CA LEU A 294 16.71 5.27 4.06
C LEU A 294 18.04 4.58 3.74
N MET A 295 18.98 4.56 4.69
CA MET A 295 20.24 3.83 4.52
C MET A 295 20.01 2.33 4.35
N ALA A 296 19.12 1.74 5.15
CA ALA A 296 18.77 0.32 5.05
C ALA A 296 18.05 0.00 3.72
N ALA A 297 17.09 0.83 3.30
CA ALA A 297 16.39 0.67 2.03
C ALA A 297 17.34 0.81 0.83
N TYR A 298 18.28 1.74 0.88
CA TYR A 298 19.29 1.92 -0.17
C TYR A 298 20.28 0.76 -0.23
N ALA A 299 20.71 0.23 0.91
CA ALA A 299 21.59 -0.95 0.95
C ALA A 299 20.92 -2.18 0.33
N ASP A 300 19.62 -2.39 0.62
CA ASP A 300 18.82 -3.45 0.02
C ASP A 300 18.69 -3.27 -1.51
N PHE A 301 18.37 -2.05 -1.96
CA PHE A 301 18.29 -1.72 -3.39
C PHE A 301 19.58 -2.08 -4.13
N ILE A 302 20.76 -1.64 -3.62
CA ILE A 302 22.06 -1.97 -4.24
C ILE A 302 22.32 -3.49 -4.28
N ALA A 303 21.93 -4.20 -3.22
CA ALA A 303 22.14 -5.64 -3.15
C ALA A 303 21.36 -6.40 -4.24
N HIS A 304 20.16 -5.90 -4.60
CA HIS A 304 19.29 -6.51 -5.60
C HIS A 304 19.56 -6.03 -7.04
N GLU A 305 20.20 -4.86 -7.25
CA GLU A 305 20.57 -4.40 -8.60
C GLU A 305 21.74 -5.17 -9.22
N ARG A 306 22.55 -5.87 -8.45
CA ARG A 306 23.79 -6.51 -8.93
C ARG A 306 23.67 -7.70 -9.89
N PRO A 307 22.54 -8.42 -10.09
CA PRO A 307 22.48 -9.54 -11.04
C PRO A 307 22.12 -9.19 -12.49
N GLN A 308 21.62 -8.00 -12.82
CA GLN A 308 21.13 -7.71 -14.18
C GLN A 308 22.18 -7.16 -15.15
N ALA A 309 23.33 -6.71 -14.69
CA ALA A 309 24.40 -6.19 -15.55
C ALA A 309 25.19 -7.28 -16.32
N ALA A 310 24.97 -8.58 -16.02
CA ALA A 310 25.70 -9.67 -16.65
C ALA A 310 24.94 -10.45 -17.75
N ALA A 311 23.69 -10.10 -18.08
CA ALA A 311 22.82 -10.94 -18.91
C ALA A 311 22.53 -10.42 -20.33
N TRP A 312 22.97 -9.22 -20.72
CA TRP A 312 22.80 -8.79 -22.11
C TRP A 312 24.11 -8.95 -22.90
N ARG A 313 24.24 -10.09 -23.62
CA ARG A 313 25.17 -10.22 -24.74
C ARG A 313 24.37 -10.01 -26.02
N PRO A 314 24.79 -9.10 -26.94
CA PRO A 314 24.18 -9.06 -28.25
C PRO A 314 24.39 -10.41 -28.95
N PRO A 315 23.40 -10.88 -29.72
CA PRO A 315 23.59 -12.09 -30.50
C PRO A 315 24.78 -11.92 -31.46
N PRO A 316 25.55 -12.98 -31.73
CA PRO A 316 26.67 -12.90 -32.66
C PRO A 316 26.16 -12.46 -34.03
N GLU A 317 26.84 -11.47 -34.64
CA GLU A 317 26.58 -11.03 -36.00
C GLU A 317 26.70 -12.23 -36.95
N GLY A 318 25.60 -12.60 -37.64
CA GLY A 318 25.66 -13.65 -38.64
C GLY A 318 24.41 -14.50 -38.87
N VAL A 319 23.23 -14.15 -38.39
CA VAL A 319 22.00 -14.83 -38.83
C VAL A 319 21.26 -13.99 -39.87
N LYS A 320 21.38 -14.39 -41.14
CA LYS A 320 20.60 -13.86 -42.25
C LYS A 320 19.10 -14.06 -42.00
N GLU A 321 18.34 -13.00 -42.21
CA GLU A 321 16.88 -13.05 -42.26
C GLU A 321 16.39 -14.09 -43.24
N LEU A 322 15.63 -15.08 -42.79
CA LEU A 322 14.85 -15.96 -43.65
C LEU A 322 13.44 -15.38 -43.80
N GLY A 323 13.17 -15.06 -45.05
CA GLY A 323 11.96 -14.81 -45.78
C GLY A 323 10.64 -14.53 -45.08
N SER A 324 10.08 -13.40 -45.46
CA SER A 324 8.68 -13.03 -45.27
C SER A 324 7.72 -14.14 -45.71
N GLY A 325 6.94 -14.65 -44.75
CA GLY A 325 5.73 -15.47 -45.03
C GLY A 325 4.51 -14.61 -45.32
N PRO A 326 3.46 -15.15 -45.96
CA PRO A 326 2.45 -14.38 -46.66
C PRO A 326 1.46 -13.64 -45.74
N SER A 327 1.16 -12.42 -46.14
CA SER A 327 0.12 -11.56 -45.60
C SER A 327 -1.29 -12.15 -45.83
N PHE A 328 -2.07 -12.29 -44.75
CA PHE A 328 -3.51 -12.54 -44.84
C PHE A 328 -4.26 -11.19 -44.90
N PRO A 329 -5.26 -11.03 -45.81
CA PRO A 329 -6.07 -9.84 -45.88
C PRO A 329 -7.13 -9.84 -44.77
N CYS A 330 -7.22 -8.70 -44.07
CA CYS A 330 -8.32 -8.41 -43.16
C CYS A 330 -9.52 -7.90 -43.94
N GLU A 331 -10.59 -8.67 -44.06
CA GLU A 331 -11.89 -8.17 -44.49
C GLU A 331 -12.66 -7.56 -43.32
N PRO A 332 -13.33 -6.42 -43.51
CA PRO A 332 -14.14 -5.83 -42.45
C PRO A 332 -15.53 -6.52 -42.37
N ALA A 333 -15.84 -7.09 -41.20
CA ALA A 333 -17.17 -7.63 -40.91
C ALA A 333 -18.21 -6.51 -40.88
N GLY A 334 -19.21 -6.62 -41.74
CA GLY A 334 -20.37 -5.72 -41.84
C GLY A 334 -21.27 -5.80 -40.62
N LEU A 335 -21.73 -4.65 -40.14
CA LEU A 335 -22.76 -4.51 -39.10
C LEU A 335 -24.12 -4.87 -39.68
N PRO A 336 -24.98 -5.63 -38.98
CA PRO A 336 -26.39 -5.82 -39.41
C PRO A 336 -27.23 -4.60 -39.05
N SER A 337 -27.99 -4.15 -40.02
CA SER A 337 -29.02 -3.11 -39.95
C SER A 337 -30.21 -3.53 -39.07
N THR A 338 -30.62 -2.68 -38.15
CA THR A 338 -31.84 -2.78 -37.36
C THR A 338 -33.06 -2.43 -38.22
N PRO A 339 -34.19 -3.17 -38.13
CA PRO A 339 -35.46 -2.76 -38.73
C PRO A 339 -36.22 -1.79 -37.83
N HIS A 340 -36.68 -0.70 -38.43
CA HIS A 340 -37.73 0.16 -37.86
C HIS A 340 -39.03 -0.59 -37.71
N HIS A 341 -39.65 -0.53 -36.51
CA HIS A 341 -41.11 -0.74 -36.36
C HIS A 341 -41.73 0.55 -35.82
N ASN A 342 -42.64 1.10 -36.69
CA ASN A 342 -43.69 2.05 -36.32
C ASN A 342 -44.81 1.30 -35.57
N SER A 343 -45.25 1.80 -34.49
CA SER A 343 -46.62 2.12 -34.02
C SER A 343 -46.58 2.59 -32.57
#